data_f5c969a6d1fbf8943b6a477808f21e6e
#
_entry.id   f5c969a6d1fbf8943b6a477808f21e6e
#
_cell.length_a   1.000
_cell.length_b   1.000
_cell.length_c   1.000
_cell.angle_alpha   90.00
_cell.angle_beta   90.00
_cell.angle_gamma   90.00
#
_symmetry.space_group_name_H-M   'P 1'
#
loop_
_entity.id
_entity.type
_entity.pdbx_description
1 polymer ?
#
loop_
_entity_poly.entity_id
_entity_poly.type
_entity_poly.pdbx_seq_one_letter_code
_entity_poly.pdbx_strand_id
1 'polypeptide(L)'
;MHIKTSSLLSVLLAVAAGALVPSSATFAAKEAAGKNTASKAAAPKKAVSGKKVVSSKKATPNKKAVPSKKAALAVNALPPLAAQVALADNAPALPAKAWLLMDYDSGQVLAWANADEALPPASLTKMMTSYIVEQALRTGKLKPTDLVTVSENAWCRGTSAESCMYLPLNSQATVIDLLRGIIVQSGNDASKAIAEHMAGSEAGFAKLMNAEAQRLGMTKTNFVNPTGLPDPAHKSSAKDLAILARAIIRDGAEFYPIYAEREFKYNGIKQGNRNALLYTDPSVDGLKTGHTAEAGYCLVTSAKRNEMRLISVILNTHSAQARADQT
;
A
#
# COMPACT_ATOMS: atom_id res chain seq x y z
N MET A 1 2.05 14.64 66.67
CA MET A 1 2.33 13.55 67.61
C MET A 1 2.51 12.25 66.82
N HIS A 2 3.74 11.70 66.86
CA HIS A 2 4.26 10.41 66.37
C HIS A 2 4.17 10.10 64.84
N ILE A 3 5.15 10.32 64.03
CA ILE A 3 6.45 9.69 63.72
C ILE A 3 6.46 8.15 63.95
N LYS A 4 6.56 7.41 62.85
CA LYS A 4 7.43 6.21 62.80
C LYS A 4 7.90 5.94 61.37
N THR A 5 9.18 6.10 61.22
CA THR A 5 10.15 5.61 60.24
C THR A 5 10.40 4.11 60.38
N SER A 6 10.83 3.47 59.32
CA SER A 6 11.77 2.32 59.25
C SER A 6 11.44 1.48 58.01
N SER A 7 12.29 0.92 57.21
CA SER A 7 13.76 0.87 57.13
C SER A 7 14.07 0.09 55.85
N LEU A 8 15.17 0.45 55.24
CA LEU A 8 15.93 -0.23 54.20
C LEU A 8 16.13 -1.75 54.45
N LEU A 9 16.13 -2.54 53.36
CA LEU A 9 17.09 -3.62 53.25
C LEU A 9 17.51 -3.84 51.79
N SER A 10 18.76 -3.46 51.55
CA SER A 10 19.55 -3.81 50.37
C SER A 10 20.06 -5.25 50.53
N VAL A 11 20.00 -6.04 49.46
CA VAL A 11 20.87 -7.22 49.33
C VAL A 11 21.54 -7.16 47.95
N LEU A 12 22.80 -6.79 47.99
CA LEU A 12 23.81 -7.12 47.00
C LEU A 12 24.21 -8.58 47.16
N LEU A 13 24.32 -9.36 46.12
CA LEU A 13 25.37 -10.39 46.03
C LEU A 13 25.84 -10.55 44.60
N ALA A 14 27.14 -10.60 44.50
CA ALA A 14 27.98 -10.51 43.32
C ALA A 14 28.42 -11.89 42.80
N VAL A 15 28.88 -11.90 41.54
CA VAL A 15 30.04 -12.58 40.95
C VAL A 15 29.97 -14.11 40.79
N ALA A 16 30.08 -14.56 39.56
CA ALA A 16 31.22 -15.38 39.12
C ALA A 16 31.30 -15.48 37.61
N ALA A 17 32.48 -15.16 37.13
CA ALA A 17 32.95 -15.27 35.75
C ALA A 17 33.15 -16.74 35.36
N GLY A 18 33.00 -17.02 34.07
CA GLY A 18 33.38 -18.30 33.47
C GLY A 18 33.54 -18.13 31.97
N ALA A 19 34.71 -17.73 31.55
CA ALA A 19 35.15 -17.75 30.17
C ALA A 19 35.44 -19.18 29.72
N LEU A 20 35.02 -19.54 28.53
CA LEU A 20 35.67 -20.58 27.68
C LEU A 20 35.21 -20.45 26.22
N VAL A 21 36.12 -19.97 25.41
CA VAL A 21 36.16 -20.22 23.96
C VAL A 21 37.11 -21.43 23.79
N PRO A 22 36.83 -22.36 22.93
CA PRO A 22 37.48 -22.43 21.62
C PRO A 22 36.53 -23.00 20.55
N SER A 23 36.77 -22.99 19.28
CA SER A 23 37.89 -23.13 18.40
C SER A 23 37.37 -23.11 16.98
N SER A 24 38.11 -22.47 16.16
CA SER A 24 38.05 -22.42 14.69
C SER A 24 37.98 -23.83 14.06
N ALA A 25 37.10 -24.00 13.07
CA ALA A 25 37.25 -25.04 12.06
C ALA A 25 37.22 -24.38 10.69
N THR A 26 38.39 -24.17 10.18
CA THR A 26 38.74 -23.88 8.82
C THR A 26 38.42 -25.12 7.98
N PHE A 27 37.62 -25.04 6.94
CA PHE A 27 37.59 -26.01 5.85
C PHE A 27 38.01 -25.32 4.56
N ALA A 28 39.10 -25.89 4.06
CA ALA A 28 39.85 -25.46 2.90
C ALA A 28 39.09 -25.68 1.59
N ALA A 29 39.34 -24.75 0.69
CA ALA A 29 39.04 -24.80 -0.72
C ALA A 29 39.69 -26.05 -1.39
N LYS A 30 38.97 -26.64 -2.30
CA LYS A 30 39.57 -27.55 -3.31
C LYS A 30 39.07 -27.10 -4.69
N GLU A 31 39.97 -26.41 -5.37
CA GLU A 31 39.93 -26.21 -6.81
C GLU A 31 40.01 -27.55 -7.52
N ALA A 32 39.21 -27.72 -8.56
CA ALA A 32 39.51 -28.67 -9.64
C ALA A 32 39.20 -28.00 -10.97
N ALA A 33 40.24 -27.66 -11.66
CA ALA A 33 40.28 -27.22 -13.04
C ALA A 33 40.03 -28.41 -13.98
N GLY A 34 39.26 -28.23 -15.02
CA GLY A 34 39.02 -29.21 -16.06
C GLY A 34 38.61 -28.56 -17.38
N LYS A 35 39.57 -28.50 -18.24
CA LYS A 35 39.73 -27.90 -19.56
C LYS A 35 38.63 -28.21 -20.59
N ASN A 36 38.37 -27.15 -21.38
CA ASN A 36 38.14 -27.11 -22.85
C ASN A 36 37.85 -28.39 -23.64
N THR A 37 36.78 -28.32 -24.46
CA THR A 37 36.94 -28.51 -25.91
C THR A 37 35.82 -27.79 -26.68
N ALA A 38 36.25 -26.99 -27.63
CA ALA A 38 35.44 -26.33 -28.65
C ALA A 38 35.08 -27.35 -29.73
N SER A 39 33.87 -27.30 -30.25
CA SER A 39 33.56 -27.85 -31.59
C SER A 39 32.68 -26.87 -32.35
N LYS A 40 33.23 -26.49 -33.48
CA LYS A 40 32.76 -25.61 -34.56
C LYS A 40 32.17 -26.50 -35.65
N ALA A 41 31.01 -26.17 -36.22
CA ALA A 41 30.62 -26.39 -37.63
C ALA A 41 29.13 -26.08 -37.76
N ALA A 42 28.75 -25.11 -38.45
CA ALA A 42 28.66 -24.78 -39.88
C ALA A 42 27.21 -24.93 -40.37
N ALA A 43 26.70 -23.82 -40.85
CA ALA A 43 25.47 -23.72 -41.63
C ALA A 43 25.63 -24.31 -43.05
N PRO A 44 24.54 -24.58 -43.75
CA PRO A 44 24.49 -24.11 -45.13
C PRO A 44 23.23 -23.33 -45.49
N LYS A 45 23.48 -22.31 -46.32
CA LYS A 45 22.56 -21.57 -47.18
C LYS A 45 22.16 -22.42 -48.39
N LYS A 46 20.93 -22.19 -48.91
CA LYS A 46 20.51 -22.07 -50.33
C LYS A 46 18.99 -21.93 -50.34
N ALA A 47 18.35 -20.91 -50.75
CA ALA A 47 18.24 -20.15 -52.01
C ALA A 47 17.32 -20.82 -53.06
N VAL A 48 16.30 -20.05 -53.44
CA VAL A 48 15.72 -19.82 -54.75
C VAL A 48 14.53 -20.68 -55.18
N SER A 49 13.47 -20.00 -55.46
CA SER A 49 12.69 -19.82 -56.72
C SER A 49 11.19 -19.83 -56.43
N GLY A 50 10.50 -18.87 -56.64
CA GLY A 50 9.82 -18.04 -57.57
C GLY A 50 8.83 -18.81 -58.46
N LYS A 51 7.51 -18.58 -58.25
CA LYS A 51 6.55 -18.56 -59.36
C LYS A 51 5.31 -17.75 -59.02
N LYS A 52 4.97 -16.97 -59.95
CA LYS A 52 3.92 -15.95 -60.12
C LYS A 52 2.62 -16.57 -60.63
N VAL A 53 1.50 -15.79 -60.47
CA VAL A 53 0.24 -15.82 -61.26
C VAL A 53 -0.84 -16.76 -60.69
N VAL A 54 -2.08 -16.36 -60.39
CA VAL A 54 -3.11 -15.65 -61.13
C VAL A 54 -4.27 -15.25 -60.23
N SER A 55 -4.83 -14.10 -60.52
CA SER A 55 -6.05 -13.51 -59.97
C SER A 55 -7.29 -14.38 -60.22
N SER A 56 -8.18 -14.46 -59.24
CA SER A 56 -9.62 -14.56 -59.53
C SER A 56 -10.43 -13.87 -58.43
N LYS A 57 -11.16 -12.87 -58.89
CA LYS A 57 -12.23 -12.20 -58.14
C LYS A 57 -13.36 -13.16 -57.83
N LYS A 58 -13.79 -13.24 -56.57
CA LYS A 58 -15.19 -13.62 -56.29
C LYS A 58 -15.69 -12.97 -55.02
N ALA A 59 -16.87 -12.46 -55.16
CA ALA A 59 -17.77 -11.65 -54.38
C ALA A 59 -17.85 -11.93 -52.87
N THR A 60 -18.00 -10.84 -52.12
CA THR A 60 -18.43 -10.68 -50.74
C THR A 60 -19.83 -11.26 -50.48
N PRO A 61 -20.08 -11.75 -49.28
CA PRO A 61 -21.35 -11.51 -48.63
C PRO A 61 -21.16 -10.63 -47.39
N ASN A 62 -21.91 -9.61 -47.37
CA ASN A 62 -22.19 -8.63 -46.37
C ASN A 62 -22.54 -9.27 -45.02
N LYS A 63 -21.59 -9.23 -44.03
CA LYS A 63 -21.91 -9.54 -42.63
C LYS A 63 -22.22 -8.25 -41.93
N LYS A 64 -23.50 -8.07 -41.61
CA LYS A 64 -24.03 -7.05 -40.73
C LYS A 64 -23.16 -6.98 -39.44
N ALA A 65 -22.54 -5.85 -39.23
CA ALA A 65 -21.87 -5.52 -37.98
C ALA A 65 -22.91 -5.42 -36.87
N VAL A 66 -22.80 -6.30 -35.89
CA VAL A 66 -23.50 -6.18 -34.62
C VAL A 66 -22.79 -5.06 -33.84
N PRO A 67 -23.48 -4.01 -33.42
CA PRO A 67 -22.85 -2.99 -32.59
C PRO A 67 -22.50 -3.60 -31.22
N SER A 68 -21.24 -3.79 -30.96
CA SER A 68 -20.71 -4.05 -29.64
C SER A 68 -21.04 -2.83 -28.75
N LYS A 69 -22.06 -2.98 -27.90
CA LYS A 69 -22.31 -2.06 -26.80
C LYS A 69 -21.15 -2.20 -25.81
N LYS A 70 -20.08 -1.43 -26.01
CA LYS A 70 -19.20 -1.03 -24.92
C LYS A 70 -20.06 -0.22 -23.97
N ALA A 71 -20.59 -0.84 -22.93
CA ALA A 71 -21.08 -0.14 -21.76
C ALA A 71 -19.86 0.55 -21.13
N ALA A 72 -19.62 1.79 -21.51
CA ALA A 72 -18.81 2.69 -20.72
C ALA A 72 -19.57 2.84 -19.41
N LEU A 73 -19.07 2.21 -18.34
CA LEU A 73 -19.49 2.53 -16.99
C LEU A 73 -19.28 4.04 -16.84
N ALA A 74 -20.37 4.78 -16.79
CA ALA A 74 -20.35 6.18 -16.42
C ALA A 74 -19.72 6.26 -15.04
N VAL A 75 -18.46 6.64 -15.00
CA VAL A 75 -17.79 7.04 -13.77
C VAL A 75 -18.57 8.28 -13.34
N ASN A 76 -19.40 8.17 -12.30
CA ASN A 76 -19.99 9.33 -11.65
C ASN A 76 -18.83 10.20 -11.19
N ALA A 77 -18.47 11.18 -12.01
CA ALA A 77 -17.46 12.16 -11.67
C ALA A 77 -17.98 12.89 -10.43
N LEU A 78 -17.28 12.69 -9.30
CA LEU A 78 -17.49 13.55 -8.16
C LEU A 78 -17.20 15.00 -8.61
N PRO A 79 -17.96 15.98 -8.12
CA PRO A 79 -17.63 17.37 -8.35
C PRO A 79 -16.18 17.62 -7.94
N PRO A 80 -15.43 18.48 -8.65
CA PRO A 80 -14.10 18.88 -8.23
C PRO A 80 -14.18 19.40 -6.80
N LEU A 81 -13.07 19.22 -6.04
CA LEU A 81 -12.96 19.80 -4.71
C LEU A 81 -13.38 21.27 -4.78
N ALA A 82 -14.42 21.62 -4.05
CA ALA A 82 -14.85 23.01 -3.96
C ALA A 82 -13.67 23.87 -3.52
N ALA A 83 -13.56 25.07 -4.09
CA ALA A 83 -12.55 26.04 -3.72
C ALA A 83 -12.49 26.16 -2.18
N GLN A 84 -11.27 26.14 -1.63
CA GLN A 84 -11.03 26.18 -0.19
C GLN A 84 -11.83 27.34 0.42
N VAL A 85 -12.85 27.02 1.19
CA VAL A 85 -13.49 28.00 2.06
C VAL A 85 -12.49 28.28 3.17
N ALA A 86 -12.22 29.55 3.45
CA ALA A 86 -11.37 29.95 4.55
C ALA A 86 -11.80 29.19 5.82
N LEU A 87 -10.81 28.81 6.64
CA LEU A 87 -11.03 28.20 7.95
C LEU A 87 -12.24 28.85 8.62
N ALA A 88 -13.18 28.03 9.09
CA ALA A 88 -14.12 28.53 10.08
C ALA A 88 -13.29 29.18 11.20
N ASP A 89 -13.67 30.37 11.65
CA ASP A 89 -12.93 31.15 12.66
C ASP A 89 -12.61 30.37 13.95
N ASN A 90 -13.14 29.14 14.08
CA ASN A 90 -13.01 28.22 15.21
C ASN A 90 -12.35 26.88 14.85
N ALA A 91 -11.58 26.78 13.76
CA ALA A 91 -10.86 25.54 13.47
C ALA A 91 -9.86 25.21 14.59
N PRO A 92 -9.79 23.96 15.07
CA PRO A 92 -8.92 23.60 16.18
C PRO A 92 -7.44 23.76 15.78
N ALA A 93 -6.61 24.25 16.68
CA ALA A 93 -5.17 24.20 16.55
C ALA A 93 -4.69 22.76 16.90
N LEU A 94 -4.42 21.95 15.90
CA LEU A 94 -3.92 20.58 16.11
C LEU A 94 -2.39 20.55 16.03
N PRO A 95 -1.70 19.86 16.96
CA PRO A 95 -0.24 19.70 16.94
C PRO A 95 0.21 18.64 15.91
N ALA A 96 -0.32 18.72 14.70
CA ALA A 96 0.07 17.96 13.52
C ALA A 96 0.71 18.90 12.49
N LYS A 97 1.63 18.39 11.67
CA LYS A 97 2.30 19.23 10.68
C LYS A 97 1.37 19.66 9.55
N ALA A 98 0.50 18.76 9.11
CA ALA A 98 -0.57 19.04 8.15
C ALA A 98 -1.79 18.20 8.47
N TRP A 99 -2.97 18.77 8.22
CA TRP A 99 -4.23 18.05 8.40
C TRP A 99 -5.35 18.65 7.54
N LEU A 100 -6.42 17.86 7.34
CA LEU A 100 -7.58 18.25 6.56
C LEU A 100 -8.81 17.46 7.01
N LEU A 101 -9.94 18.15 7.15
CA LEU A 101 -11.27 17.57 7.33
C LEU A 101 -12.14 17.89 6.12
N MET A 102 -12.78 16.88 5.55
CA MET A 102 -13.59 16.97 4.32
C MET A 102 -14.95 16.30 4.52
N ASP A 103 -15.99 16.92 4.02
CA ASP A 103 -17.27 16.27 3.76
C ASP A 103 -17.14 15.34 2.54
N TYR A 104 -17.49 14.06 2.71
CA TYR A 104 -17.33 13.06 1.67
C TYR A 104 -18.23 13.33 0.46
N ASP A 105 -19.50 13.67 0.69
CA ASP A 105 -20.50 13.74 -0.39
C ASP A 105 -20.25 14.94 -1.30
N SER A 106 -20.12 16.12 -0.73
CA SER A 106 -19.84 17.33 -1.50
C SER A 106 -18.37 17.46 -1.92
N GLY A 107 -17.42 16.86 -1.17
CA GLY A 107 -16.00 17.10 -1.31
C GLY A 107 -15.55 18.46 -0.78
N GLN A 108 -16.41 19.13 -0.01
CA GLN A 108 -16.07 20.40 0.63
C GLN A 108 -15.05 20.19 1.73
N VAL A 109 -13.96 20.94 1.70
CA VAL A 109 -13.00 21.02 2.78
C VAL A 109 -13.58 21.92 3.87
N LEU A 110 -13.78 21.34 5.05
CA LEU A 110 -14.41 22.01 6.19
C LEU A 110 -13.39 22.75 7.05
N ALA A 111 -12.21 22.15 7.24
CA ALA A 111 -11.11 22.74 8.01
C ALA A 111 -9.78 22.11 7.57
N TRP A 112 -8.68 22.85 7.70
CA TRP A 112 -7.36 22.37 7.31
C TRP A 112 -6.21 23.23 7.86
N ALA A 113 -5.01 22.65 7.90
CA ALA A 113 -3.76 23.39 8.05
C ALA A 113 -2.69 22.72 7.18
N ASN A 114 -1.93 23.51 6.42
CA ASN A 114 -0.84 23.05 5.56
C ASN A 114 -1.25 21.92 4.61
N ALA A 115 -2.51 21.88 4.14
CA ALA A 115 -3.09 20.73 3.43
C ALA A 115 -2.40 20.41 2.10
N ASP A 116 -1.74 21.36 1.47
CA ASP A 116 -0.98 21.19 0.22
C ASP A 116 0.53 20.96 0.45
N GLU A 117 1.01 20.87 1.71
CA GLU A 117 2.42 20.57 2.01
C GLU A 117 2.74 19.13 1.62
N ALA A 118 3.81 18.96 0.81
CA ALA A 118 4.29 17.65 0.36
C ALA A 118 5.14 17.00 1.47
N LEU A 119 4.58 15.99 2.13
CA LEU A 119 5.16 15.26 3.26
C LEU A 119 5.33 13.78 2.95
N PRO A 120 6.26 13.07 3.64
CA PRO A 120 6.35 11.62 3.55
C PRO A 120 5.03 10.97 4.04
N PRO A 121 4.33 10.17 3.22
CA PRO A 121 3.06 9.59 3.60
C PRO A 121 3.20 8.31 4.44
N ALA A 122 4.40 7.73 4.54
CA ALA A 122 4.60 6.41 5.11
C ALA A 122 3.60 5.38 4.51
N SER A 123 3.09 4.45 5.32
CA SER A 123 2.14 3.42 4.86
C SER A 123 0.76 3.93 4.44
N LEU A 124 0.48 5.24 4.47
CA LEU A 124 -0.69 5.78 3.79
C LEU A 124 -0.60 5.58 2.27
N THR A 125 0.60 5.41 1.73
CA THR A 125 0.89 4.96 0.35
C THR A 125 0.09 3.73 -0.04
N LYS A 126 -0.13 2.80 0.88
CA LYS A 126 -0.87 1.56 0.64
C LYS A 126 -2.34 1.76 0.30
N MET A 127 -2.87 2.96 0.57
CA MET A 127 -4.20 3.35 0.06
C MET A 127 -4.22 3.38 -1.47
N MET A 128 -3.15 3.88 -2.11
CA MET A 128 -3.04 3.84 -3.57
C MET A 128 -2.79 2.41 -4.07
N THR A 129 -1.98 1.63 -3.36
CA THR A 129 -1.71 0.23 -3.69
C THR A 129 -3.00 -0.59 -3.66
N SER A 130 -3.80 -0.51 -2.58
CA SER A 130 -5.09 -1.20 -2.46
C SER A 130 -6.09 -0.68 -3.50
N TYR A 131 -6.17 0.62 -3.72
CA TYR A 131 -7.07 1.21 -4.72
C TYR A 131 -6.83 0.66 -6.14
N ILE A 132 -5.58 0.54 -6.58
CA ILE A 132 -5.22 -0.04 -7.89
C ILE A 132 -5.64 -1.52 -7.96
N VAL A 133 -5.42 -2.29 -6.89
CA VAL A 133 -5.85 -3.70 -6.79
C VAL A 133 -7.38 -3.79 -6.88
N GLU A 134 -8.11 -2.97 -6.13
CA GLU A 134 -9.57 -2.90 -6.15
C GLU A 134 -10.11 -2.54 -7.53
N GLN A 135 -9.48 -1.58 -8.23
CA GLN A 135 -9.84 -1.24 -9.61
C GLN A 135 -9.61 -2.43 -10.57
N ALA A 136 -8.52 -3.18 -10.39
CA ALA A 136 -8.24 -4.36 -11.20
C ALA A 136 -9.25 -5.48 -10.94
N LEU A 137 -9.66 -5.70 -9.69
CA LEU A 137 -10.72 -6.64 -9.31
C LEU A 137 -12.06 -6.24 -9.92
N ARG A 138 -12.49 -4.99 -9.77
CA ARG A 138 -13.75 -4.45 -10.33
C ARG A 138 -13.81 -4.56 -11.85
N THR A 139 -12.70 -4.40 -12.53
CA THR A 139 -12.65 -4.47 -14.00
C THR A 139 -12.42 -5.88 -14.53
N GLY A 140 -12.31 -6.88 -13.63
CA GLY A 140 -12.06 -8.28 -13.98
C GLY A 140 -10.66 -8.56 -14.52
N LYS A 141 -9.72 -7.61 -14.36
CA LYS A 141 -8.29 -7.82 -14.69
C LYS A 141 -7.60 -8.73 -13.68
N LEU A 142 -8.09 -8.74 -12.44
CA LEU A 142 -7.73 -9.67 -11.39
C LEU A 142 -9.00 -10.33 -10.85
N LYS A 143 -8.85 -11.53 -10.30
CA LYS A 143 -9.89 -12.23 -9.53
C LYS A 143 -9.45 -12.33 -8.08
N PRO A 144 -10.38 -12.30 -7.11
CA PRO A 144 -10.05 -12.46 -5.69
C PRO A 144 -9.25 -13.73 -5.40
N THR A 145 -9.45 -14.79 -6.19
CA THR A 145 -8.84 -16.12 -6.05
C THR A 145 -7.54 -16.29 -6.84
N ASP A 146 -7.12 -15.32 -7.64
CA ASP A 146 -5.85 -15.41 -8.38
C ASP A 146 -4.69 -15.54 -7.40
N LEU A 147 -3.72 -16.41 -7.73
CA LEU A 147 -2.58 -16.72 -6.88
C LEU A 147 -1.38 -15.86 -7.26
N VAL A 148 -0.80 -15.23 -6.26
CA VAL A 148 0.37 -14.37 -6.36
C VAL A 148 1.54 -15.05 -5.65
N THR A 149 2.65 -15.25 -6.36
CA THR A 149 3.87 -15.85 -5.80
C THR A 149 4.68 -14.81 -5.04
N VAL A 150 5.18 -15.20 -3.87
CA VAL A 150 6.02 -14.37 -3.01
C VAL A 150 7.48 -14.52 -3.42
N SER A 151 8.04 -13.50 -4.04
CA SER A 151 9.44 -13.44 -4.45
C SER A 151 10.38 -13.22 -3.26
N GLU A 152 11.67 -13.36 -3.47
CA GLU A 152 12.68 -13.02 -2.46
C GLU A 152 12.68 -11.53 -2.12
N ASN A 153 12.38 -10.63 -3.08
CA ASN A 153 12.26 -9.21 -2.84
C ASN A 153 11.01 -8.85 -2.03
N ALA A 154 9.90 -9.53 -2.26
CA ALA A 154 8.68 -9.34 -1.50
C ALA A 154 8.75 -9.94 -0.09
N TRP A 155 9.55 -11.02 0.08
CA TRP A 155 9.62 -11.74 1.34
C TRP A 155 10.12 -10.87 2.50
N CYS A 156 9.29 -10.79 3.54
CA CYS A 156 9.66 -10.16 4.79
C CYS A 156 10.48 -11.14 5.63
N ARG A 157 11.78 -10.96 5.69
CA ARG A 157 12.75 -11.86 6.34
C ARG A 157 12.61 -11.98 7.87
N GLY A 158 11.43 -11.63 8.42
CA GLY A 158 11.16 -11.69 9.86
C GLY A 158 11.85 -10.59 10.66
N THR A 159 12.30 -9.52 9.99
CA THR A 159 12.86 -8.36 10.68
C THR A 159 11.74 -7.55 11.32
N SER A 160 11.94 -7.06 12.55
CA SER A 160 11.02 -6.14 13.21
C SER A 160 11.02 -4.72 12.59
N ALA A 161 11.84 -4.50 11.56
CA ALA A 161 12.07 -3.19 10.96
C ALA A 161 10.90 -2.72 10.08
N GLU A 162 10.06 -3.63 9.58
CA GLU A 162 8.94 -3.29 8.72
C GLU A 162 7.67 -4.09 9.05
N SER A 163 6.52 -3.58 8.57
CA SER A 163 5.24 -4.27 8.73
C SER A 163 5.11 -5.43 7.75
N CYS A 164 4.79 -6.61 8.24
CA CYS A 164 4.68 -7.84 7.45
C CYS A 164 3.34 -8.53 7.65
N MET A 165 2.81 -9.11 6.59
CA MET A 165 1.73 -10.10 6.62
C MET A 165 2.28 -11.50 6.96
N TYR A 166 3.62 -11.65 6.96
CA TYR A 166 4.35 -12.89 7.20
C TYR A 166 4.13 -13.95 6.12
N LEU A 167 4.21 -13.53 4.87
CA LEU A 167 4.17 -14.41 3.71
C LEU A 167 5.43 -15.29 3.64
N PRO A 168 5.31 -16.63 3.54
CA PRO A 168 6.48 -17.49 3.35
C PRO A 168 7.11 -17.27 1.97
N LEU A 169 8.44 -17.34 1.91
CA LEU A 169 9.18 -17.30 0.64
C LEU A 169 8.70 -18.38 -0.33
N ASN A 170 8.55 -18.05 -1.62
CA ASN A 170 8.09 -18.93 -2.68
C ASN A 170 6.68 -19.52 -2.48
N SER A 171 5.95 -19.07 -1.46
CA SER A 171 4.54 -19.44 -1.29
C SER A 171 3.63 -18.66 -2.25
N GLN A 172 2.39 -19.06 -2.30
CA GLN A 172 1.34 -18.34 -3.03
C GLN A 172 0.26 -17.86 -2.06
N ALA A 173 -0.23 -16.64 -2.28
CA ALA A 173 -1.35 -16.07 -1.56
C ALA A 173 -2.40 -15.59 -2.56
N THR A 174 -3.67 -15.63 -2.17
CA THR A 174 -4.74 -15.10 -3.02
C THR A 174 -4.71 -13.57 -3.03
N VAL A 175 -5.17 -12.96 -4.14
CA VAL A 175 -5.26 -11.49 -4.25
C VAL A 175 -6.08 -10.91 -3.11
N ILE A 176 -7.18 -11.57 -2.70
CA ILE A 176 -8.01 -11.06 -1.61
C ILE A 176 -7.31 -11.13 -0.24
N ASP A 177 -6.49 -12.15 0.01
CA ASP A 177 -5.69 -12.23 1.24
C ASP A 177 -4.61 -11.18 1.26
N LEU A 178 -3.95 -10.94 0.11
CA LEU A 178 -2.98 -9.85 -0.02
C LEU A 178 -3.62 -8.49 0.23
N LEU A 179 -4.81 -8.24 -0.32
CA LEU A 179 -5.55 -7.00 -0.09
C LEU A 179 -5.85 -6.79 1.40
N ARG A 180 -6.32 -7.84 2.12
CA ARG A 180 -6.49 -7.78 3.58
C ARG A 180 -5.17 -7.53 4.31
N GLY A 181 -4.10 -8.22 3.92
CA GLY A 181 -2.78 -8.01 4.50
C GLY A 181 -2.26 -6.59 4.33
N ILE A 182 -2.50 -5.96 3.16
CA ILE A 182 -2.14 -4.56 2.87
C ILE A 182 -2.93 -3.59 3.75
N ILE A 183 -4.24 -3.78 3.85
CA ILE A 183 -5.15 -2.85 4.52
C ILE A 183 -5.05 -3.01 6.05
N VAL A 184 -5.27 -4.21 6.56
CA VAL A 184 -5.38 -4.49 8.01
C VAL A 184 -4.02 -4.44 8.69
N GLN A 185 -3.07 -5.25 8.22
CA GLN A 185 -1.75 -5.38 8.84
C GLN A 185 -0.74 -4.35 8.33
N SER A 186 -1.03 -3.72 7.18
CA SER A 186 -0.06 -2.84 6.51
C SER A 186 1.16 -3.60 5.97
N GLY A 187 0.98 -4.85 5.48
CA GLY A 187 2.04 -5.74 5.02
C GLY A 187 2.83 -5.18 3.85
N ASN A 188 4.14 -5.00 4.04
CA ASN A 188 5.04 -4.58 2.97
C ASN A 188 5.26 -5.73 1.98
N ASP A 189 5.41 -6.95 2.50
CA ASP A 189 5.50 -8.19 1.73
C ASP A 189 4.30 -8.36 0.78
N ALA A 190 3.09 -8.20 1.27
CA ALA A 190 1.88 -8.24 0.46
C ALA A 190 1.85 -7.13 -0.60
N SER A 191 2.30 -5.92 -0.25
CA SER A 191 2.35 -4.77 -1.16
C SER A 191 3.37 -4.98 -2.28
N LYS A 192 4.55 -5.53 -1.97
CA LYS A 192 5.58 -5.85 -2.95
C LYS A 192 5.14 -6.99 -3.85
N ALA A 193 4.63 -8.09 -3.28
CA ALA A 193 4.19 -9.26 -4.04
C ALA A 193 3.11 -8.90 -5.08
N ILE A 194 2.08 -8.14 -4.68
CA ILE A 194 1.02 -7.73 -5.62
C ILE A 194 1.54 -6.73 -6.66
N ALA A 195 2.46 -5.84 -6.30
CA ALA A 195 3.08 -4.90 -7.23
C ALA A 195 3.90 -5.62 -8.31
N GLU A 196 4.70 -6.60 -7.93
CA GLU A 196 5.45 -7.44 -8.87
C GLU A 196 4.52 -8.25 -9.77
N HIS A 197 3.47 -8.84 -9.23
CA HIS A 197 2.46 -9.58 -9.99
C HIS A 197 1.77 -8.72 -11.05
N MET A 198 1.39 -7.49 -10.70
CA MET A 198 0.63 -6.60 -11.58
C MET A 198 1.48 -5.83 -12.60
N ALA A 199 2.74 -5.54 -12.26
CA ALA A 199 3.58 -4.63 -13.05
C ALA A 199 5.02 -5.13 -13.27
N GLY A 200 5.33 -6.35 -12.86
CA GLY A 200 6.64 -6.98 -13.00
C GLY A 200 7.72 -6.46 -12.05
N SER A 201 7.48 -5.35 -11.36
CA SER A 201 8.40 -4.78 -10.36
C SER A 201 7.72 -3.68 -9.54
N GLU A 202 8.29 -3.34 -8.37
CA GLU A 202 7.86 -2.20 -7.57
C GLU A 202 7.95 -0.87 -8.36
N ALA A 203 9.03 -0.68 -9.13
CA ALA A 203 9.20 0.51 -9.98
C ALA A 203 8.16 0.58 -11.11
N GLY A 204 7.80 -0.56 -11.71
CA GLY A 204 6.72 -0.66 -12.68
C GLY A 204 5.37 -0.29 -12.05
N PHE A 205 5.11 -0.77 -10.85
CA PHE A 205 3.89 -0.46 -10.11
C PHE A 205 3.83 1.01 -9.67
N ALA A 206 4.95 1.62 -9.26
CA ALA A 206 5.02 3.03 -8.93
C ALA A 206 4.60 3.93 -10.11
N LYS A 207 4.89 3.53 -11.35
CA LYS A 207 4.39 4.24 -12.55
C LYS A 207 2.87 4.18 -12.65
N LEU A 208 2.26 3.02 -12.35
CA LEU A 208 0.80 2.90 -12.29
C LEU A 208 0.21 3.77 -11.17
N MET A 209 0.85 3.79 -9.99
CA MET A 209 0.44 4.64 -8.86
C MET A 209 0.45 6.11 -9.23
N ASN A 210 1.50 6.59 -9.91
CA ASN A 210 1.62 7.99 -10.30
C ASN A 210 0.65 8.36 -11.43
N ALA A 211 0.41 7.46 -12.39
CA ALA A 211 -0.60 7.66 -13.42
C ALA A 211 -2.00 7.79 -12.81
N GLU A 212 -2.29 6.98 -11.80
CA GLU A 212 -3.56 7.02 -11.09
C GLU A 212 -3.69 8.27 -10.20
N ALA A 213 -2.60 8.67 -9.53
CA ALA A 213 -2.55 9.91 -8.77
C ALA A 213 -2.83 11.13 -9.68
N GLN A 214 -2.23 11.17 -10.86
CA GLN A 214 -2.50 12.21 -11.85
C GLN A 214 -3.95 12.19 -12.31
N ARG A 215 -4.53 11.01 -12.59
CA ARG A 215 -5.95 10.86 -12.99
C ARG A 215 -6.91 11.37 -11.91
N LEU A 216 -6.58 11.16 -10.65
CA LEU A 216 -7.35 11.64 -9.50
C LEU A 216 -7.13 13.11 -9.18
N GLY A 217 -6.14 13.77 -9.77
CA GLY A 217 -5.79 15.17 -9.50
C GLY A 217 -4.93 15.38 -8.24
N MET A 218 -4.19 14.36 -7.83
CA MET A 218 -3.25 14.41 -6.68
C MET A 218 -1.95 15.12 -7.07
N THR A 219 -1.97 16.45 -7.12
CA THR A 219 -0.91 17.26 -7.73
C THR A 219 0.36 17.41 -6.88
N LYS A 220 0.31 17.06 -5.59
CA LYS A 220 1.43 17.11 -4.64
C LYS A 220 1.97 15.72 -4.31
N THR A 221 1.60 14.71 -5.11
CA THR A 221 1.94 13.31 -4.84
C THR A 221 2.91 12.77 -5.85
N ASN A 222 3.93 12.07 -5.35
CA ASN A 222 4.85 11.25 -6.14
C ASN A 222 5.15 9.96 -5.37
N PHE A 223 4.75 8.82 -5.92
CA PHE A 223 5.02 7.51 -5.36
C PHE A 223 6.28 6.90 -5.99
N VAL A 224 7.17 6.35 -5.17
CA VAL A 224 8.41 5.67 -5.60
C VAL A 224 8.33 4.16 -5.40
N ASN A 225 7.53 3.72 -4.43
CA ASN A 225 7.34 2.32 -4.10
C ASN A 225 5.89 2.04 -3.62
N PRO A 226 5.43 0.77 -3.58
CA PRO A 226 4.07 0.42 -3.19
C PRO A 226 3.83 0.38 -1.68
N THR A 227 4.88 0.56 -0.86
CA THR A 227 4.84 0.32 0.58
C THR A 227 4.79 1.58 1.43
N GLY A 228 5.38 2.68 0.93
CA GLY A 228 5.63 3.90 1.69
C GLY A 228 6.90 3.84 2.55
N LEU A 229 7.82 2.94 2.22
CA LEU A 229 9.17 2.97 2.79
C LEU A 229 9.87 4.29 2.39
N PRO A 230 10.76 4.80 3.26
CA PRO A 230 11.37 6.11 3.06
C PRO A 230 12.12 6.25 1.74
N ASP A 231 11.84 7.32 1.03
CA ASP A 231 12.57 7.83 -0.12
C ASP A 231 12.35 9.35 -0.19
N PRO A 232 13.39 10.17 -0.42
CA PRO A 232 13.26 11.63 -0.46
C PRO A 232 12.23 12.13 -1.48
N ALA A 233 12.03 11.41 -2.58
CA ALA A 233 11.08 11.75 -3.63
C ALA A 233 9.67 11.22 -3.35
N HIS A 234 9.48 10.35 -2.33
CA HIS A 234 8.19 9.73 -1.99
C HIS A 234 7.37 10.67 -1.12
N LYS A 235 6.48 11.44 -1.71
CA LYS A 235 5.70 12.50 -1.06
C LYS A 235 4.23 12.44 -1.42
N SER A 236 3.40 12.96 -0.51
CA SER A 236 1.98 13.25 -0.74
C SER A 236 1.54 14.42 0.17
N SER A 237 0.32 14.89 0.02
CA SER A 237 -0.25 15.94 0.85
C SER A 237 -1.53 15.50 1.55
N ALA A 238 -1.94 16.20 2.60
CA ALA A 238 -3.21 15.88 3.27
C ALA A 238 -4.41 15.99 2.32
N LYS A 239 -4.39 16.96 1.43
CA LYS A 239 -5.42 17.15 0.40
C LYS A 239 -5.45 16.01 -0.60
N ASP A 240 -4.30 15.60 -1.13
CA ASP A 240 -4.22 14.51 -2.10
C ASP A 240 -4.66 13.18 -1.48
N LEU A 241 -4.29 12.92 -0.22
CA LEU A 241 -4.71 11.73 0.51
C LEU A 241 -6.22 11.74 0.80
N ALA A 242 -6.84 12.90 1.02
CA ALA A 242 -8.30 13.02 1.14
C ALA A 242 -9.00 12.74 -0.19
N ILE A 243 -8.44 13.20 -1.32
CA ILE A 243 -8.93 12.87 -2.67
C ILE A 243 -8.90 11.36 -2.88
N LEU A 244 -7.78 10.71 -2.54
CA LEU A 244 -7.63 9.26 -2.66
C LEU A 244 -8.62 8.51 -1.75
N ALA A 245 -8.77 8.94 -0.50
CA ALA A 245 -9.72 8.35 0.43
C ALA A 245 -11.17 8.42 -0.11
N ARG A 246 -11.55 9.57 -0.66
CA ARG A 246 -12.84 9.77 -1.30
C ARG A 246 -13.04 8.84 -2.49
N ALA A 247 -12.00 8.63 -3.31
CA ALA A 247 -12.04 7.72 -4.45
C ALA A 247 -12.18 6.25 -4.01
N ILE A 248 -11.47 5.82 -2.97
CA ILE A 248 -11.57 4.46 -2.40
C ILE A 248 -13.01 4.18 -1.96
N ILE A 249 -13.62 5.09 -1.19
CA ILE A 249 -14.98 4.91 -0.67
C ILE A 249 -15.99 4.86 -1.82
N ARG A 250 -15.87 5.77 -2.79
CA ARG A 250 -16.78 5.86 -3.95
C ARG A 250 -16.68 4.64 -4.87
N ASP A 251 -15.46 4.28 -5.24
CA ASP A 251 -15.21 3.32 -6.31
C ASP A 251 -15.08 1.88 -5.79
N GLY A 252 -14.71 1.74 -4.52
CA GLY A 252 -14.40 0.46 -3.88
C GLY A 252 -15.50 -0.11 -3.02
N ALA A 253 -16.78 0.26 -3.19
CA ALA A 253 -17.88 -0.11 -2.30
C ALA A 253 -17.95 -1.61 -1.95
N GLU A 254 -17.58 -2.50 -2.89
CA GLU A 254 -17.53 -3.95 -2.69
C GLU A 254 -16.41 -4.37 -1.73
N PHE A 255 -15.23 -3.71 -1.79
CA PHE A 255 -14.05 -4.04 -0.99
C PHE A 255 -13.88 -3.13 0.22
N TYR A 256 -14.60 -2.01 0.26
CA TYR A 256 -14.50 -1.03 1.34
C TYR A 256 -14.72 -1.62 2.75
N PRO A 257 -15.59 -2.62 2.98
CA PRO A 257 -15.73 -3.24 4.28
C PRO A 257 -14.44 -3.81 4.87
N ILE A 258 -13.43 -4.15 4.05
CA ILE A 258 -12.13 -4.64 4.51
C ILE A 258 -11.40 -3.57 5.36
N TYR A 259 -11.61 -2.28 5.07
CA TYR A 259 -11.00 -1.19 5.84
C TYR A 259 -11.52 -1.09 7.28
N ALA A 260 -12.72 -1.62 7.54
CA ALA A 260 -13.32 -1.71 8.86
C ALA A 260 -12.97 -3.01 9.61
N GLU A 261 -12.33 -3.98 8.95
CA GLU A 261 -11.92 -5.23 9.61
C GLU A 261 -10.92 -4.93 10.73
N ARG A 262 -11.27 -5.31 11.96
CA ARG A 262 -10.42 -5.10 13.14
C ARG A 262 -9.26 -6.06 13.22
N GLU A 263 -9.42 -7.24 12.66
CA GLU A 263 -8.42 -8.30 12.64
C GLU A 263 -8.58 -9.19 11.43
N PHE A 264 -7.49 -9.83 11.08
CA PHE A 264 -7.39 -10.76 9.98
C PHE A 264 -6.45 -11.91 10.38
N LYS A 265 -6.76 -13.14 9.97
CA LYS A 265 -5.92 -14.29 10.27
C LYS A 265 -5.39 -14.90 8.98
N TYR A 266 -4.07 -15.00 8.88
CA TYR A 266 -3.40 -15.64 7.75
C TYR A 266 -2.35 -16.64 8.25
N ASN A 267 -2.29 -17.84 7.69
CA ASN A 267 -1.40 -18.93 8.08
C ASN A 267 -1.34 -19.16 9.61
N GLY A 268 -2.47 -19.10 10.28
CA GLY A 268 -2.54 -19.25 11.74
C GLY A 268 -2.16 -18.01 12.54
N ILE A 269 -1.57 -16.98 11.93
CA ILE A 269 -1.15 -15.74 12.58
C ILE A 269 -2.31 -14.75 12.58
N LYS A 270 -2.72 -14.34 13.78
CA LYS A 270 -3.72 -13.28 13.98
C LYS A 270 -3.05 -11.91 13.87
N GLN A 271 -3.61 -11.04 13.07
CA GLN A 271 -3.08 -9.71 12.76
C GLN A 271 -4.16 -8.66 13.00
N GLY A 272 -3.85 -7.67 13.84
CA GLY A 272 -4.79 -6.60 14.20
C GLY A 272 -4.66 -5.36 13.33
N ASN A 273 -5.78 -4.68 13.08
CA ASN A 273 -5.77 -3.38 12.44
C ASN A 273 -5.13 -2.34 13.37
N ARG A 274 -4.26 -1.51 12.84
CA ARG A 274 -3.51 -0.50 13.63
C ARG A 274 -4.27 0.81 13.82
N ASN A 275 -5.45 0.95 13.20
CA ASN A 275 -6.33 2.09 13.43
C ASN A 275 -7.09 1.88 14.74
N ALA A 276 -6.63 2.52 15.81
CA ALA A 276 -7.24 2.40 17.14
C ALA A 276 -8.70 2.87 17.16
N LEU A 277 -9.07 3.81 16.31
CA LEU A 277 -10.44 4.35 16.26
C LEU A 277 -11.48 3.31 15.84
N LEU A 278 -11.11 2.29 15.07
CA LEU A 278 -12.01 1.17 14.75
C LEU A 278 -12.50 0.40 15.99
N TYR A 279 -11.75 0.48 17.10
CA TYR A 279 -12.09 -0.23 18.33
C TYR A 279 -12.86 0.65 19.33
N THR A 280 -12.74 1.96 19.20
CA THR A 280 -13.25 2.93 20.19
C THR A 280 -14.43 3.76 19.68
N ASP A 281 -14.55 3.99 18.36
CA ASP A 281 -15.65 4.75 17.76
C ASP A 281 -16.39 3.91 16.70
N PRO A 282 -17.66 3.51 16.95
CA PRO A 282 -18.43 2.69 16.03
C PRO A 282 -18.80 3.41 14.71
N SER A 283 -18.66 4.73 14.64
CA SER A 283 -18.87 5.49 13.40
C SER A 283 -17.70 5.40 12.44
N VAL A 284 -16.51 5.00 12.93
CA VAL A 284 -15.30 4.88 12.11
C VAL A 284 -15.29 3.55 11.35
N ASP A 285 -15.12 3.61 10.04
CA ASP A 285 -15.13 2.44 9.14
C ASP A 285 -13.91 2.38 8.21
N GLY A 286 -12.87 3.12 8.49
CA GLY A 286 -11.62 3.14 7.71
C GLY A 286 -10.68 4.24 8.21
N LEU A 287 -9.55 4.48 7.55
CA LEU A 287 -8.99 3.83 6.38
C LEU A 287 -7.61 3.22 6.70
N LYS A 288 -6.59 4.10 6.94
CA LYS A 288 -5.20 3.66 7.00
C LYS A 288 -4.33 4.47 7.94
N THR A 289 -3.44 3.78 8.64
CA THR A 289 -2.37 4.39 9.45
C THR A 289 -1.05 4.37 8.70
N GLY A 290 -0.17 5.34 9.02
CA GLY A 290 1.21 5.39 8.54
C GLY A 290 2.16 5.76 9.68
N HIS A 291 3.39 5.23 9.63
CA HIS A 291 4.48 5.62 10.51
C HIS A 291 5.83 5.25 9.91
N THR A 292 6.73 6.20 9.90
CA THR A 292 8.19 6.05 9.79
C THR A 292 8.82 7.11 10.68
N ALA A 293 10.11 7.00 10.96
CA ALA A 293 10.82 8.02 11.75
C ALA A 293 10.72 9.41 11.09
N GLU A 294 10.78 9.47 9.75
CA GLU A 294 10.68 10.72 8.98
C GLU A 294 9.24 11.26 8.92
N ALA A 295 8.27 10.38 8.67
CA ALA A 295 6.87 10.78 8.50
C ALA A 295 6.16 11.11 9.82
N GLY A 296 6.68 10.68 10.97
CA GLY A 296 5.92 10.68 12.21
C GLY A 296 4.69 9.76 12.13
N TYR A 297 3.71 9.98 12.99
CA TYR A 297 2.47 9.19 13.00
C TYR A 297 1.40 9.86 12.15
N CYS A 298 0.87 9.11 11.19
CA CYS A 298 -0.11 9.59 10.22
C CYS A 298 -1.37 8.72 10.25
N LEU A 299 -2.53 9.32 9.92
CA LEU A 299 -3.81 8.63 9.84
C LEU A 299 -4.70 9.29 8.79
N VAL A 300 -5.34 8.46 7.98
CA VAL A 300 -6.52 8.83 7.20
C VAL A 300 -7.70 8.05 7.77
N THR A 301 -8.75 8.73 8.15
CA THR A 301 -9.94 8.14 8.77
C THR A 301 -11.20 8.54 8.02
N SER A 302 -12.15 7.64 7.95
CA SER A 302 -13.52 7.90 7.54
C SER A 302 -14.46 7.54 8.68
N ALA A 303 -15.42 8.40 8.95
CA ALA A 303 -16.48 8.18 9.92
C ALA A 303 -17.83 8.55 9.30
N LYS A 304 -18.86 7.70 9.55
CA LYS A 304 -20.23 7.95 9.10
C LYS A 304 -21.14 8.03 10.32
N ARG A 305 -21.80 9.18 10.47
CA ARG A 305 -22.83 9.41 11.52
C ARG A 305 -24.11 9.87 10.85
N ASN A 306 -25.20 9.14 11.07
CA ASN A 306 -26.43 9.31 10.32
C ASN A 306 -26.15 9.26 8.81
N GLU A 307 -26.58 10.25 8.06
CA GLU A 307 -26.32 10.31 6.60
C GLU A 307 -25.03 11.06 6.24
N MET A 308 -24.32 11.66 7.21
CA MET A 308 -23.11 12.42 6.96
C MET A 308 -21.87 11.52 7.07
N ARG A 309 -20.98 11.57 6.08
CA ARG A 309 -19.66 10.95 6.11
C ARG A 309 -18.57 12.02 6.06
N LEU A 310 -17.63 11.95 6.97
CA LEU A 310 -16.46 12.81 7.01
C LEU A 310 -15.20 12.00 6.72
N ILE A 311 -14.22 12.66 6.10
CA ILE A 311 -12.86 12.15 5.89
C ILE A 311 -11.91 13.09 6.63
N SER A 312 -11.11 12.53 7.54
CA SER A 312 -10.05 13.25 8.25
C SER A 312 -8.68 12.72 7.81
N VAL A 313 -7.75 13.61 7.55
CA VAL A 313 -6.34 13.31 7.26
C VAL A 313 -5.46 14.04 8.25
N ILE A 314 -4.60 13.33 8.97
CA ILE A 314 -3.63 13.89 9.91
C ILE A 314 -2.24 13.36 9.59
N LEU A 315 -1.27 14.26 9.42
CA LEU A 315 0.10 13.95 9.05
C LEU A 315 1.10 14.48 10.07
N ASN A 316 2.10 13.64 10.38
CA ASN A 316 3.25 14.00 11.20
C ASN A 316 2.89 14.45 12.62
N THR A 317 2.15 13.62 13.34
CA THR A 317 1.99 13.75 14.81
C THR A 317 3.12 13.04 15.54
N HIS A 318 3.28 13.35 16.85
CA HIS A 318 4.38 12.84 17.65
C HIS A 318 4.15 11.41 18.21
N SER A 319 2.92 10.89 18.18
CA SER A 319 2.62 9.56 18.74
C SER A 319 1.38 8.90 18.09
N ALA A 320 1.26 7.59 18.29
CA ALA A 320 0.09 6.84 17.86
C ALA A 320 -1.19 7.29 18.58
N GLN A 321 -1.10 7.68 19.85
CA GLN A 321 -2.21 8.23 20.60
C GLN A 321 -2.60 9.62 20.06
N ALA A 322 -1.62 10.51 19.86
CA ALA A 322 -1.87 11.85 19.37
C ALA A 322 -2.60 11.86 18.02
N ARG A 323 -2.22 10.96 17.08
CA ARG A 323 -2.91 10.87 15.79
C ARG A 323 -4.37 10.42 15.92
N ALA A 324 -4.69 9.60 16.93
CA ALA A 324 -6.07 9.18 17.19
C ALA A 324 -6.88 10.30 17.86
N ASP A 325 -6.29 10.98 18.85
CA ASP A 325 -6.95 12.05 19.63
C ASP A 325 -7.25 13.28 18.77
N GLN A 326 -6.44 13.53 17.73
CA GLN A 326 -6.57 14.70 16.85
C GLN A 326 -7.45 14.42 15.62
N THR A 327 -7.91 13.19 15.44
CA THR A 327 -8.79 12.80 14.33
C THR A 327 -10.25 12.95 14.69
#